data_b2525341dfe5dad536fa618e5c6dcc13
#
_entry.id   b2525341dfe5dad536fa618e5c6dcc13
#
_cell.length_a   1.000
_cell.length_b   1.000
_cell.length_c   1.000
_cell.angle_alpha   90.00
_cell.angle_beta   90.00
_cell.angle_gamma   90.00
#
_symmetry.space_group_name_H-M   'P 1'
#
loop_
_entity.id
_entity.type
_entity.pdbx_description
1 polymer ?
#
loop_
_entity_poly.entity_id
_entity_poly.type
_entity_poly.pdbx_seq_one_letter_code
_entity_poly.pdbx_strand_id
1 'polypeptide(L)' 'MAEDPRFLTLADVAEVLNTSGAQVYALVRRGELPAIKIGGRGQWRVESDALEEFIQKLYADTKAFVEEHPYVESETRD' A
#
# COMPACT_ATOMS: atom_id res chain seq x y z
N MET A 1 13.83 14.18 13.62
CA MET A 1 13.51 14.24 13.26
C MET A 1 12.48 14.30 12.94
N ALA A 2 12.39 14.78 12.33
CA ALA A 2 11.29 14.93 12.04
C ALA A 2 10.79 13.89 11.95
N GLU A 3 10.04 13.84 12.28
CA GLU A 3 9.68 12.76 12.37
C GLU A 3 8.59 12.41 11.59
N ASP A 4 8.58 11.30 11.02
CA ASP A 4 7.49 10.80 10.28
C ASP A 4 6.37 10.51 11.22
N PRO A 5 5.14 10.79 10.85
CA PRO A 5 4.02 10.45 11.69
C PRO A 5 3.96 8.95 11.88
N ARG A 6 3.54 8.54 13.05
CA ARG A 6 3.39 7.13 13.30
C ARG A 6 2.19 6.56 12.56
N PHE A 7 1.13 7.37 12.42
CA PHE A 7 -0.08 6.94 11.76
C PHE A 7 -0.39 7.82 10.58
N LEU A 8 -0.90 7.21 9.54
CA LEU A 8 -1.20 7.89 8.29
C LEU A 8 -2.68 7.71 7.97
N THR A 9 -3.26 8.70 7.33
CA THR A 9 -4.61 8.56 6.81
C THR A 9 -4.53 7.74 5.52
N LEU A 10 -5.69 7.27 5.07
CA LEU A 10 -5.69 6.56 3.78
C LEU A 10 -5.29 7.48 2.64
N ALA A 11 -5.63 8.78 2.76
CA ALA A 11 -5.20 9.74 1.74
C ALA A 11 -3.69 9.87 1.73
N ASP A 12 -3.07 9.89 2.92
CA ASP A 12 -1.62 9.94 2.99
C ASP A 12 -0.99 8.72 2.33
N VAL A 13 -1.55 7.54 2.59
CA VAL A 13 -1.03 6.32 2.00
C VAL A 13 -1.17 6.35 0.49
N ALA A 14 -2.31 6.86 0.02
CA ALA A 14 -2.53 6.97 -1.42
C ALA A 14 -1.46 7.84 -2.06
N GLU A 15 -1.08 8.93 -1.38
CA GLU A 15 -0.02 9.78 -1.90
C GLU A 15 1.31 9.07 -1.92
N VAL A 16 1.63 8.36 -0.84
CA VAL A 16 2.90 7.65 -0.77
C VAL A 16 3.00 6.61 -1.88
N LEU A 17 1.91 5.88 -2.09
CA LEU A 17 1.89 4.83 -3.11
C LEU A 17 1.55 5.36 -4.49
N ASN A 18 1.22 6.64 -4.57
CA ASN A 18 0.86 7.28 -5.82
C ASN A 18 -0.31 6.56 -6.49
N THR A 19 -1.34 6.33 -5.71
CA THR A 19 -2.53 5.66 -6.20
C THR A 19 -3.75 6.40 -5.63
N SER A 20 -4.92 5.86 -5.83
CA SER A 20 -6.14 6.52 -5.39
C SER A 20 -6.52 6.08 -3.99
N GLY A 21 -7.29 6.92 -3.31
CA GLY A 21 -7.81 6.57 -2.00
C GLY A 21 -8.71 5.35 -2.06
N ALA A 22 -9.47 5.22 -3.15
CA ALA A 22 -10.35 4.06 -3.31
C ALA A 22 -9.53 2.78 -3.38
N GLN A 23 -8.39 2.84 -4.06
CA GLN A 23 -7.53 1.67 -4.15
C GLN A 23 -6.98 1.30 -2.78
N VAL A 24 -6.55 2.31 -2.01
CA VAL A 24 -6.04 2.05 -0.67
C VAL A 24 -7.14 1.46 0.21
N TYR A 25 -8.33 2.02 0.11
CA TYR A 25 -9.44 1.50 0.90
C TYR A 25 -9.71 0.04 0.55
N ALA A 26 -9.61 -0.30 -0.73
CA ALA A 26 -9.81 -1.69 -1.15
C ALA A 26 -8.76 -2.59 -0.54
N LEU A 27 -7.50 -2.13 -0.50
CA LEU A 27 -6.44 -2.91 0.12
C LEU A 27 -6.73 -3.18 1.59
N VAL A 28 -7.22 -2.16 2.28
CA VAL A 28 -7.55 -2.30 3.69
C VAL A 28 -8.73 -3.28 3.87
N ARG A 29 -9.75 -3.14 3.04
CA ARG A 29 -10.92 -3.99 3.18
C ARG A 29 -10.63 -5.43 2.85
N ARG A 30 -9.66 -5.68 1.99
CA ARG A 30 -9.28 -7.05 1.67
C ARG A 30 -8.30 -7.63 2.67
N GLY A 31 -7.89 -6.83 3.65
CA GLY A 31 -6.95 -7.29 4.65
C GLY A 31 -5.52 -7.35 4.19
N GLU A 32 -5.22 -6.78 3.05
CA GLU A 32 -3.86 -6.80 2.52
C GLU A 32 -3.00 -5.74 3.15
N LEU A 33 -3.60 -4.63 3.55
CA LEU A 33 -2.88 -3.55 4.23
C LEU A 33 -3.49 -3.38 5.60
N PRO A 34 -2.74 -3.73 6.66
CA PRO A 34 -3.29 -3.60 8.01
C PRO A 34 -3.59 -2.15 8.34
N ALA A 35 -4.71 -1.93 8.96
CA ALA A 35 -5.13 -0.59 9.34
C ALA A 35 -6.02 -0.71 10.55
N ILE A 36 -6.15 0.40 11.26
CA ILE A 36 -7.04 0.44 12.41
C ILE A 36 -8.12 1.47 12.15
N LYS A 37 -9.23 1.30 12.81
CA LYS A 37 -10.35 2.19 12.70
C LYS A 37 -10.51 2.91 14.02
N ILE A 38 -10.43 4.22 13.98
CA ILE A 38 -10.46 5.01 15.19
C ILE A 38 -11.83 5.65 15.32
N GLY A 39 -12.46 5.40 16.47
CA GLY A 39 -13.75 5.98 16.73
C GLY A 39 -14.85 5.34 15.92
N GLY A 40 -16.05 5.85 16.08
CA GLY A 40 -17.22 5.23 15.48
C GLY A 40 -17.52 5.70 14.08
N ARG A 41 -16.74 6.63 13.56
CA ARG A 41 -17.04 7.16 12.25
C ARG A 41 -16.21 6.61 11.15
N GLY A 42 -15.47 5.55 11.41
CA GLY A 42 -14.73 4.90 10.36
C GLY A 42 -13.50 5.66 9.92
N GLN A 43 -12.85 6.33 10.83
CA GLN A 43 -11.61 7.01 10.51
C GLN A 43 -10.48 6.00 10.52
N TRP A 44 -10.04 5.66 9.34
CA TRP A 44 -9.01 4.64 9.19
C TRP A 44 -7.63 5.25 9.29
N ARG A 45 -6.72 4.49 9.91
CA ARG A 45 -5.33 4.90 10.02
C ARG A 45 -4.43 3.71 9.76
N VAL A 46 -3.30 3.97 9.10
CA VAL A 46 -2.32 2.94 8.79
C VAL A 46 -1.05 3.30 9.53
N GLU A 47 -0.52 2.37 10.27
CA GLU A 47 0.73 2.60 10.96
C GLU A 47 1.87 2.67 9.96
N SER A 48 2.79 3.61 10.15
CA SER A 48 3.89 3.79 9.21
C SER A 48 4.68 2.50 9.01
N ASP A 49 4.93 1.80 10.09
CA ASP A 49 5.69 0.55 10.00
C ASP A 49 4.93 -0.49 9.20
N ALA A 50 3.60 -0.53 9.35
CA ALA A 50 2.80 -1.48 8.59
C ALA A 50 2.84 -1.16 7.11
N LEU A 51 2.84 0.13 6.78
CA LEU A 51 2.93 0.53 5.38
C LEU A 51 4.29 0.12 4.81
N GLU A 52 5.34 0.30 5.60
CA GLU A 52 6.67 -0.08 5.14
C GLU A 52 6.76 -1.58 4.88
N GLU A 53 6.19 -2.38 5.78
CA GLU A 53 6.18 -3.83 5.58
C GLU A 53 5.37 -4.21 4.36
N PHE A 54 4.26 -3.52 4.14
CA PHE A 54 3.43 -3.77 2.97
C PHE A 54 4.21 -3.50 1.69
N ILE A 55 4.98 -2.41 1.68
CA ILE A 55 5.79 -2.06 0.53
C ILE A 55 6.84 -3.14 0.28
N GLN A 56 7.49 -3.62 1.34
CA GLN A 56 8.49 -4.66 1.18
C GLN A 56 7.88 -5.94 0.64
N LYS A 57 6.68 -6.26 1.10
CA LYS A 57 5.98 -7.43 0.59
C LYS A 57 5.67 -7.28 -0.89
N LEU A 58 5.28 -6.07 -1.29
CA LEU A 58 5.02 -5.82 -2.71
C LEU A 58 6.26 -6.03 -3.55
N TYR A 59 7.42 -5.61 -3.05
CA TYR A 59 8.66 -5.84 -3.76
C TYR A 59 8.90 -7.33 -3.96
N ALA A 60 8.71 -8.11 -2.90
CA ALA A 60 8.93 -9.55 -2.98
C ALA A 60 7.94 -10.20 -3.94
N ASP A 61 6.67 -9.82 -3.84
CA ASP A 61 5.65 -10.39 -4.72
C ASP A 61 5.93 -10.03 -6.17
N THR A 62 6.34 -8.79 -6.41
CA THR A 62 6.60 -8.34 -7.76
C THR A 62 7.81 -9.05 -8.34
N LYS A 63 8.84 -9.27 -7.52
CA LYS A 63 10.00 -9.97 -7.98
C LYS A 63 9.64 -11.37 -8.43
N ALA A 64 8.81 -12.06 -7.64
CA ALA A 64 8.37 -13.39 -8.01
C ALA A 64 7.57 -13.37 -9.30
N PHE A 65 6.69 -12.36 -9.43
CA PHE A 65 5.89 -12.24 -10.64
C PHE A 65 6.77 -12.04 -11.86
N VAL A 66 7.77 -11.15 -11.73
CA VAL A 66 8.67 -10.87 -12.85
C VAL A 66 9.43 -12.11 -13.26
N GLU A 67 9.85 -12.90 -12.28
CA GLU A 67 10.60 -14.11 -12.59
C GLU A 67 9.73 -15.15 -13.28
N GLU A 68 8.45 -15.19 -12.93
CA GLU A 68 7.53 -16.15 -13.54
C GLU A 68 6.96 -15.66 -14.85
N HIS A 69 7.05 -14.36 -15.13
CA HIS A 69 6.48 -13.78 -16.32
C HIS A 69 7.56 -12.96 -17.01
N PRO A 70 8.51 -13.61 -17.68
CA PRO A 70 9.61 -12.88 -18.28
C PRO A 70 9.11 -11.85 -19.27
N TYR A 71 9.87 -10.76 -19.33
CA TYR A 71 9.52 -9.68 -20.23
C TYR A 71 9.48 -10.13 -21.68
N VAL A 72 8.43 -9.74 -22.37
CA VAL A 72 8.40 -9.87 -23.83
C VAL A 72 8.00 -8.52 -24.36
N GLU A 73 8.56 -8.18 -25.51
CA GLU A 73 8.42 -6.85 -26.03
C GLU A 73 6.97 -6.46 -26.25
N SER A 74 6.14 -7.40 -26.67
CA SER A 74 4.75 -7.09 -26.97
C SER A 74 3.96 -6.75 -25.70
N GLU A 75 4.51 -7.03 -24.52
CA GLU A 75 3.84 -6.72 -23.28
C GLU A 75 4.26 -5.41 -22.67
N THR A 76 5.13 -4.69 -23.30
CA THR A 76 5.60 -3.42 -22.78
C THR A 76 4.48 -2.40 -22.75
N ARG A 77 4.19 -1.83 -21.64
CA ARG A 77 3.20 -0.82 -21.56
C ARG A 77 3.60 0.16 -20.59
N ASP A 78 3.11 1.26 -20.60
CA ASP A 78 3.43 2.19 -19.67
C ASP A 78 2.40 2.76 -19.14
#